data_a8a96760a9ff84de10b33a57be7b6e6a
#
_entry.id   a8a96760a9ff84de10b33a57be7b6e6a
#
_cell.length_a   1.000
_cell.length_b   1.000
_cell.length_c   1.000
_cell.angle_alpha   90.00
_cell.angle_beta   90.00
_cell.angle_gamma   90.00
#
_symmetry.space_group_name_H-M   'P 1'
#
loop_
_entity.id
_entity.type
_entity.pdbx_description
1 polymer ?
#
loop_
_entity_poly.entity_id
_entity_poly.type
_entity_poly.pdbx_seq_one_letter_code
_entity_poly.pdbx_strand_id
1 'polypeptide(L)'
;MLALTVAASASAHDVSSPAGHAAEDAVTLSAGGEQRLNQQTLDASKAPALVAAAATAGTPADIGQWGPVVDWPVVAINSALLPNGRVLAYDSVGDKATETFPGQTFTRATVWDPSGGGQTDVRLNLGYNIFCSGFAHLMDGSLFIAGGNKDQQLNGIVNTTYFNPDTNQWSGGPNMAAGRWYPTVTALDNGEQLITSGGPSTPEVRQNDGTLRSLSTASLGQPLYPWFDVAPNGRAFYSGPDPTLRGLDPSGTGSWQTYQQRDAINRDYGGHAFFDVGKELVAGGGPSTTSAAVIDVNGSSPTVDSTAPMAFGRRQHNLTVLADGTVLATGGNSSGAGAVDLNAGVYNAELWNPATGTWRTLAAMQITRQYHST
;
A
#
# COMPACT_ATOMS: atom_id res chain seq x y z
N MET A 1 31.67 -15.02 -22.38
CA MET A 1 30.60 -16.00 -22.09
C MET A 1 30.82 -16.54 -20.70
N LEU A 2 30.19 -15.97 -19.71
CA LEU A 2 30.15 -16.53 -18.36
C LEU A 2 28.67 -16.57 -17.97
N ALA A 3 28.11 -17.76 -18.04
CA ALA A 3 26.74 -18.01 -17.60
C ALA A 3 26.73 -18.06 -16.08
N LEU A 4 26.19 -17.04 -15.42
CA LEU A 4 25.88 -17.08 -13.99
C LEU A 4 24.50 -17.69 -13.84
N THR A 5 24.43 -19.01 -13.66
CA THR A 5 23.24 -19.69 -13.18
C THR A 5 23.04 -19.35 -11.70
N VAL A 6 22.20 -18.38 -11.42
CA VAL A 6 21.64 -18.18 -10.07
C VAL A 6 20.50 -19.18 -9.93
N ALA A 7 20.76 -20.29 -9.28
CA ALA A 7 19.72 -21.17 -8.79
C ALA A 7 18.92 -20.38 -7.73
N ALA A 8 17.72 -19.98 -8.06
CA ALA A 8 16.77 -19.49 -7.08
C ALA A 8 16.31 -20.69 -6.26
N SER A 9 16.94 -20.92 -5.10
CA SER A 9 16.33 -21.71 -4.05
C SER A 9 15.13 -20.91 -3.55
N ALA A 10 13.92 -21.41 -3.78
CA ALA A 10 12.72 -20.93 -3.12
C ALA A 10 12.83 -21.28 -1.62
N SER A 11 13.61 -20.50 -0.86
CA SER A 11 13.46 -20.47 0.58
C SER A 11 12.19 -19.70 0.89
N ALA A 12 11.34 -20.25 1.76
CA ALA A 12 10.18 -19.55 2.28
C ALA A 12 10.63 -18.16 2.73
N HIS A 13 10.08 -17.13 2.12
CA HIS A 13 10.47 -15.74 2.35
C HIS A 13 10.09 -15.41 3.80
N ASP A 14 11.09 -15.11 4.62
CA ASP A 14 10.84 -14.60 5.98
C ASP A 14 10.45 -13.12 5.90
N VAL A 15 9.18 -12.89 5.58
CA VAL A 15 8.56 -11.56 5.50
C VAL A 15 8.33 -10.92 6.86
N SER A 16 8.68 -11.60 7.94
CA SER A 16 8.62 -11.02 9.30
C SER A 16 9.74 -10.02 9.56
N SER A 17 10.74 -9.94 8.65
CA SER A 17 11.86 -9.02 8.81
C SER A 17 11.86 -7.92 7.74
N PRO A 18 12.24 -6.68 8.11
CA PRO A 18 12.47 -5.61 7.13
C PRO A 18 13.46 -5.99 6.01
N ALA A 19 14.38 -6.91 6.29
CA ALA A 19 15.35 -7.41 5.33
C ALA A 19 14.72 -8.25 4.20
N GLY A 20 13.59 -8.92 4.44
CA GLY A 20 12.90 -9.69 3.42
C GLY A 20 12.29 -8.82 2.33
N HIS A 21 11.52 -7.80 2.72
CA HIS A 21 10.97 -6.80 1.80
C HIS A 21 12.06 -5.99 1.09
N ALA A 22 13.06 -5.52 1.84
CA ALA A 22 14.18 -4.79 1.28
C ALA A 22 14.93 -5.58 0.19
N ALA A 23 15.00 -6.89 0.30
CA ALA A 23 15.61 -7.74 -0.72
C ALA A 23 14.77 -7.83 -2.00
N GLU A 24 13.43 -7.94 -1.91
CA GLU A 24 12.54 -7.92 -3.07
C GLU A 24 12.56 -6.57 -3.78
N ASP A 25 12.47 -5.49 -3.03
CA ASP A 25 12.47 -4.14 -3.58
C ASP A 25 13.83 -3.75 -4.13
N ALA A 26 14.94 -4.16 -3.48
CA ALA A 26 16.29 -3.98 -4.00
C ALA A 26 16.50 -4.70 -5.33
N VAL A 27 15.93 -5.89 -5.51
CA VAL A 27 15.95 -6.61 -6.79
C VAL A 27 15.13 -5.86 -7.85
N THR A 28 13.99 -5.30 -7.48
CA THR A 28 13.13 -4.52 -8.38
C THR A 28 13.79 -3.20 -8.78
N LEU A 29 14.50 -2.56 -7.85
CA LEU A 29 15.12 -1.24 -8.01
C LEU A 29 16.60 -1.29 -8.43
N SER A 30 17.24 -2.46 -8.45
CA SER A 30 18.63 -2.64 -8.90
C SER A 30 18.71 -2.73 -10.42
N ALA A 31 19.91 -2.55 -11.00
CA ALA A 31 20.15 -2.74 -12.44
C ALA A 31 19.71 -4.14 -12.93
N GLY A 32 19.80 -5.18 -12.09
CA GLY A 32 19.26 -6.51 -12.40
C GLY A 32 17.74 -6.56 -12.33
N GLY A 33 17.12 -5.76 -11.46
CA GLY A 33 15.67 -5.55 -11.40
C GLY A 33 15.16 -4.82 -12.63
N GLU A 34 15.87 -3.79 -13.08
CA GLU A 34 15.55 -3.06 -14.32
C GLU A 34 15.57 -3.98 -15.55
N GLN A 35 16.57 -4.85 -15.68
CA GLN A 35 16.59 -5.86 -16.74
C GLN A 35 15.38 -6.80 -16.68
N ARG A 36 14.97 -7.22 -15.49
CA ARG A 36 13.77 -8.05 -15.31
C ARG A 36 12.50 -7.28 -15.57
N LEU A 37 12.38 -6.03 -15.16
CA LEU A 37 11.25 -5.16 -15.49
C LEU A 37 11.17 -4.92 -16.99
N ASN A 38 12.29 -4.63 -17.67
CA ASN A 38 12.34 -4.48 -19.11
C ASN A 38 12.00 -5.78 -19.85
N GLN A 39 12.44 -6.92 -19.35
CA GLN A 39 12.11 -8.23 -19.91
C GLN A 39 10.65 -8.58 -19.67
N GLN A 40 10.09 -8.25 -18.53
CA GLN A 40 8.67 -8.37 -18.24
C GLN A 40 7.84 -7.40 -19.08
N THR A 41 8.30 -6.18 -19.31
CA THR A 41 7.65 -5.22 -20.19
C THR A 41 7.62 -5.71 -21.65
N LEU A 42 8.68 -6.39 -22.12
CA LEU A 42 8.68 -7.05 -23.41
C LEU A 42 7.63 -8.18 -23.49
N ASP A 43 7.44 -8.93 -22.41
CA ASP A 43 6.40 -9.95 -22.31
C ASP A 43 4.99 -9.35 -22.20
N ALA A 44 4.85 -8.06 -21.89
CA ALA A 44 3.57 -7.35 -21.93
C ALA A 44 2.93 -7.34 -23.33
N SER A 45 3.70 -7.64 -24.39
CA SER A 45 3.14 -7.92 -25.72
C SER A 45 2.12 -9.07 -25.73
N LYS A 46 2.14 -9.93 -24.72
CA LYS A 46 1.16 -11.01 -24.48
C LYS A 46 -0.08 -10.53 -23.73
N ALA A 47 -0.07 -9.32 -23.18
CA ALA A 47 -1.18 -8.79 -22.38
C ALA A 47 -2.55 -8.85 -23.09
N PRO A 48 -2.67 -8.55 -24.41
CA PRO A 48 -3.94 -8.69 -25.10
C PRO A 48 -4.53 -10.10 -25.04
N ALA A 49 -3.70 -11.14 -25.12
CA ALA A 49 -4.15 -12.52 -25.02
C ALA A 49 -4.56 -12.88 -23.57
N LEU A 50 -3.84 -12.37 -22.58
CA LEU A 50 -4.18 -12.57 -21.16
C LEU A 50 -5.48 -11.85 -20.80
N VAL A 51 -5.69 -10.62 -21.27
CA VAL A 51 -6.95 -9.88 -21.11
C VAL A 51 -8.12 -10.63 -21.78
N ALA A 52 -7.93 -11.14 -22.99
CA ALA A 52 -8.95 -11.93 -23.67
C ALA A 52 -9.27 -13.23 -22.91
N ALA A 53 -8.27 -13.90 -22.34
CA ALA A 53 -8.46 -15.09 -21.49
C ALA A 53 -9.18 -14.78 -20.18
N ALA A 54 -9.05 -13.55 -19.66
CA ALA A 54 -9.70 -13.09 -18.44
C ALA A 54 -11.10 -12.50 -18.68
N ALA A 55 -11.58 -12.50 -19.94
CA ALA A 55 -12.88 -11.92 -20.26
C ALA A 55 -14.02 -12.56 -19.44
N THR A 56 -14.76 -11.73 -18.75
CA THR A 56 -15.93 -12.14 -17.95
C THR A 56 -17.19 -11.96 -18.80
N ALA A 57 -18.03 -13.00 -18.86
CA ALA A 57 -19.33 -12.91 -19.53
C ALA A 57 -20.30 -12.04 -18.71
N GLY A 58 -20.94 -11.10 -19.36
CA GLY A 58 -21.93 -10.20 -18.72
C GLY A 58 -22.07 -8.88 -19.49
N THR A 59 -23.11 -8.13 -19.17
CA THR A 59 -23.27 -6.77 -19.68
C THR A 59 -22.53 -5.77 -18.80
N PRO A 60 -22.22 -4.55 -19.29
CA PRO A 60 -21.65 -3.50 -18.42
C PRO A 60 -22.45 -3.19 -17.16
N ALA A 61 -23.77 -3.40 -17.20
CA ALA A 61 -24.63 -3.24 -16.03
C ALA A 61 -24.40 -4.33 -14.98
N ASP A 62 -23.98 -5.52 -15.40
CA ASP A 62 -23.76 -6.67 -14.52
C ASP A 62 -22.33 -6.68 -13.94
N ILE A 63 -21.34 -6.47 -14.80
CA ILE A 63 -19.92 -6.67 -14.46
C ILE A 63 -19.11 -5.37 -14.39
N GLY A 64 -19.72 -4.22 -14.66
CA GLY A 64 -19.02 -2.94 -14.81
C GLY A 64 -18.28 -2.84 -16.14
N GLN A 65 -17.66 -1.70 -16.38
CA GLN A 65 -16.87 -1.42 -17.58
C GLN A 65 -15.70 -0.51 -17.22
N TRP A 66 -14.52 -0.84 -17.73
CA TRP A 66 -13.37 0.03 -17.64
C TRP A 66 -13.39 1.08 -18.74
N GLY A 67 -13.03 2.31 -18.40
CA GLY A 67 -12.74 3.37 -19.36
C GLY A 67 -11.45 3.09 -20.15
N PRO A 68 -11.09 3.96 -21.10
CA PRO A 68 -9.79 3.86 -21.78
C PRO A 68 -8.64 4.02 -20.79
N VAL A 69 -7.50 3.41 -21.12
CA VAL A 69 -6.25 3.66 -20.37
C VAL A 69 -5.85 5.12 -20.55
N VAL A 70 -5.55 5.79 -19.46
CA VAL A 70 -5.07 7.17 -19.43
C VAL A 70 -3.61 7.17 -19.03
N ASP A 71 -2.75 7.76 -19.85
CA ASP A 71 -1.33 7.93 -19.54
C ASP A 71 -1.14 9.00 -18.47
N TRP A 72 -0.37 8.65 -17.44
CA TRP A 72 -0.01 9.56 -16.36
C TRP A 72 1.49 9.88 -16.41
N PRO A 73 1.91 11.10 -15.99
CA PRO A 73 3.31 11.49 -15.95
C PRO A 73 4.11 10.80 -14.84
N VAL A 74 3.43 10.09 -13.94
CA VAL A 74 4.01 9.34 -12.82
C VAL A 74 3.33 7.97 -12.73
N VAL A 75 4.04 6.98 -12.18
CA VAL A 75 3.41 5.75 -11.72
C VAL A 75 2.75 6.08 -10.37
N ALA A 76 1.43 5.87 -10.26
CA ALA A 76 0.67 6.26 -9.07
C ALA A 76 0.92 5.29 -7.90
N ILE A 77 2.17 5.20 -7.41
CA ILE A 77 2.58 4.34 -6.29
C ILE A 77 1.85 4.77 -5.01
N ASN A 78 1.83 6.08 -4.76
CA ASN A 78 1.05 6.67 -3.69
C ASN A 78 -0.01 7.56 -4.31
N SER A 79 -1.26 7.39 -3.89
CA SER A 79 -2.40 8.19 -4.39
C SER A 79 -3.29 8.60 -3.23
N ALA A 80 -3.69 9.86 -3.23
CA ALA A 80 -4.59 10.42 -2.23
C ALA A 80 -5.73 11.19 -2.89
N LEU A 81 -6.98 10.85 -2.54
CA LEU A 81 -8.14 11.67 -2.90
C LEU A 81 -8.12 12.93 -2.04
N LEU A 82 -8.10 14.08 -2.69
CA LEU A 82 -8.07 15.38 -2.03
C LEU A 82 -9.50 15.88 -1.72
N PRO A 83 -9.69 16.76 -0.71
CA PRO A 83 -11.03 17.27 -0.36
C PRO A 83 -11.75 17.97 -1.50
N ASN A 84 -11.03 18.51 -2.48
CA ASN A 84 -11.57 19.15 -3.66
C ASN A 84 -11.94 18.19 -4.81
N GLY A 85 -11.91 16.87 -4.55
CA GLY A 85 -12.23 15.82 -5.52
C GLY A 85 -11.13 15.51 -6.53
N ARG A 86 -9.98 16.17 -6.46
CA ARG A 86 -8.79 15.84 -7.25
C ARG A 86 -7.99 14.71 -6.61
N VAL A 87 -7.06 14.12 -7.35
CA VAL A 87 -6.19 13.04 -6.86
C VAL A 87 -4.74 13.48 -6.95
N LEU A 88 -4.06 13.54 -5.80
CA LEU A 88 -2.61 13.64 -5.76
C LEU A 88 -2.03 12.24 -6.02
N ALA A 89 -1.04 12.13 -6.90
CA ALA A 89 -0.23 10.94 -7.06
C ALA A 89 1.25 11.29 -7.08
N TYR A 90 2.08 10.44 -6.46
CA TYR A 90 3.53 10.60 -6.50
C TYR A 90 4.24 9.25 -6.55
N ASP A 91 5.42 9.26 -7.16
CA ASP A 91 6.29 8.09 -7.28
C ASP A 91 7.71 8.40 -6.79
N SER A 92 8.70 8.27 -7.63
CA SER A 92 10.11 8.48 -7.31
C SER A 92 10.71 9.64 -8.11
N VAL A 93 12.02 9.65 -8.29
CA VAL A 93 12.76 10.66 -9.07
C VAL A 93 12.80 10.34 -10.57
N GLY A 94 12.44 9.13 -10.98
CA GLY A 94 12.48 8.68 -12.38
C GLY A 94 11.69 7.40 -12.64
N ASP A 95 11.55 7.02 -13.91
CA ASP A 95 10.79 5.84 -14.34
C ASP A 95 11.59 4.54 -14.28
N LYS A 96 12.92 4.66 -14.17
CA LYS A 96 13.84 3.53 -14.14
C LYS A 96 14.44 3.36 -12.76
N ALA A 97 14.75 2.12 -12.40
CA ALA A 97 15.42 1.81 -11.14
C ALA A 97 16.73 2.60 -10.96
N THR A 98 17.47 2.82 -12.04
CA THR A 98 18.70 3.63 -12.04
C THR A 98 18.45 5.12 -11.81
N GLU A 99 17.27 5.63 -12.15
CA GLU A 99 16.86 7.02 -11.91
C GLU A 99 16.35 7.27 -10.49
N THR A 100 16.03 6.20 -9.77
CA THR A 100 15.60 6.29 -8.37
C THR A 100 16.72 6.72 -7.45
N PHE A 101 17.95 6.42 -7.76
CA PHE A 101 19.08 6.52 -6.84
C PHE A 101 20.01 7.72 -7.04
N PRO A 102 20.32 8.22 -8.23
CA PRO A 102 21.15 9.41 -8.33
C PRO A 102 20.36 10.65 -7.93
N GLY A 103 20.87 11.38 -6.95
CA GLY A 103 20.34 12.68 -6.57
C GLY A 103 18.93 12.67 -5.97
N GLN A 104 18.70 11.89 -4.92
CA GLN A 104 17.44 11.80 -4.16
C GLN A 104 16.97 13.16 -3.60
N THR A 105 16.86 14.17 -4.44
CA THR A 105 16.62 15.58 -4.02
C THR A 105 15.24 16.10 -4.35
N PHE A 106 14.41 15.31 -5.03
CA PHE A 106 13.04 15.66 -5.40
C PHE A 106 12.16 14.41 -5.48
N THR A 107 10.86 14.59 -5.66
CA THR A 107 9.90 13.51 -5.97
C THR A 107 8.98 13.97 -7.09
N ARG A 108 8.77 13.13 -8.09
CA ARG A 108 7.76 13.41 -9.13
C ARG A 108 6.38 13.25 -8.51
N ALA A 109 5.53 14.22 -8.76
CA ALA A 109 4.15 14.21 -8.29
C ALA A 109 3.24 14.97 -9.24
N THR A 110 2.00 14.55 -9.32
CA THR A 110 0.96 15.19 -10.13
C THR A 110 -0.35 15.27 -9.37
N VAL A 111 -1.13 16.29 -9.65
CA VAL A 111 -2.55 16.35 -9.24
C VAL A 111 -3.40 16.15 -10.49
N TRP A 112 -4.22 15.13 -10.47
CA TRP A 112 -5.17 14.80 -11.53
C TRP A 112 -6.57 15.31 -11.18
N ASP A 113 -7.22 15.95 -12.16
CA ASP A 113 -8.63 16.37 -12.07
C ASP A 113 -9.50 15.37 -12.84
N PRO A 114 -10.28 14.51 -12.17
CA PRO A 114 -11.12 13.53 -12.84
C PRO A 114 -12.27 14.17 -13.63
N SER A 115 -12.67 15.42 -13.33
CA SER A 115 -13.74 16.10 -14.04
C SER A 115 -13.32 16.69 -15.37
N GLY A 116 -12.08 17.15 -15.47
CA GLY A 116 -11.50 17.75 -16.67
C GLY A 116 -10.41 16.93 -17.34
N GLY A 117 -9.97 15.83 -16.71
CA GLY A 117 -8.90 14.97 -17.22
C GLY A 117 -7.51 15.61 -17.23
N GLY A 118 -7.34 16.79 -16.64
CA GLY A 118 -6.07 17.52 -16.61
C GLY A 118 -5.11 16.98 -15.56
N GLN A 119 -3.81 17.05 -15.87
CA GLN A 119 -2.70 16.75 -14.95
C GLN A 119 -1.93 18.03 -14.65
N THR A 120 -1.65 18.26 -13.37
CA THR A 120 -0.82 19.40 -12.91
C THR A 120 0.43 18.86 -12.27
N ASP A 121 1.62 19.20 -12.81
CA ASP A 121 2.89 18.88 -12.17
C ASP A 121 3.00 19.64 -10.84
N VAL A 122 3.14 18.88 -9.76
CA VAL A 122 3.31 19.41 -8.40
C VAL A 122 4.56 18.82 -7.76
N ARG A 123 5.61 18.60 -8.54
CA ARG A 123 6.88 18.03 -8.10
C ARG A 123 7.32 18.58 -6.74
N LEU A 124 7.68 17.68 -5.83
CA LEU A 124 8.30 18.06 -4.57
C LEU A 124 9.77 18.38 -4.77
N ASN A 125 10.20 19.58 -4.41
CA ASN A 125 11.58 20.08 -4.53
C ASN A 125 12.10 20.56 -3.16
N LEU A 126 12.05 19.72 -2.14
CA LEU A 126 12.51 20.02 -0.78
C LEU A 126 13.89 19.41 -0.45
N GLY A 127 14.60 18.90 -1.46
CA GLY A 127 15.93 18.34 -1.30
C GLY A 127 15.96 16.89 -0.85
N TYR A 128 14.84 16.18 -0.90
CA TYR A 128 14.72 14.76 -0.55
C TYR A 128 13.60 14.06 -1.35
N ASN A 129 13.58 12.72 -1.28
CA ASN A 129 12.62 11.89 -1.99
C ASN A 129 11.67 11.19 -1.00
N ILE A 130 10.35 11.43 -1.14
CA ILE A 130 9.29 10.79 -0.33
C ILE A 130 8.79 9.47 -0.93
N PHE A 131 9.42 8.93 -1.95
CA PHE A 131 9.12 7.59 -2.44
C PHE A 131 9.20 6.57 -1.30
N CYS A 132 8.27 5.63 -1.26
CA CYS A 132 8.17 4.65 -0.16
C CYS A 132 7.88 5.28 1.22
N SER A 133 7.17 6.39 1.28
CA SER A 133 6.64 7.00 2.50
C SER A 133 5.28 6.43 2.90
N GLY A 134 4.82 6.75 4.11
CA GLY A 134 3.42 6.63 4.52
C GLY A 134 2.76 8.01 4.59
N PHE A 135 1.43 8.08 4.44
CA PHE A 135 0.71 9.34 4.54
C PHE A 135 -0.70 9.17 5.14
N ALA A 136 -1.22 10.26 5.69
CA ALA A 136 -2.62 10.38 6.11
C ALA A 136 -3.12 11.82 5.94
N HIS A 137 -4.44 11.98 5.84
CA HIS A 137 -5.06 13.30 5.85
C HIS A 137 -5.05 13.91 7.25
N LEU A 138 -4.86 15.21 7.29
CA LEU A 138 -5.10 16.02 8.48
C LEU A 138 -6.56 16.50 8.51
N MET A 139 -6.99 17.02 9.64
CA MET A 139 -8.37 17.52 9.82
C MET A 139 -8.71 18.69 8.90
N ASP A 140 -7.74 19.46 8.46
CA ASP A 140 -7.91 20.56 7.48
C ASP A 140 -7.89 20.09 6.02
N GLY A 141 -7.77 18.78 5.79
CA GLY A 141 -7.72 18.18 4.46
C GLY A 141 -6.35 18.20 3.80
N SER A 142 -5.35 18.81 4.40
CA SER A 142 -3.97 18.67 3.94
C SER A 142 -3.45 17.26 4.20
N LEU A 143 -2.35 16.87 3.52
CA LEU A 143 -1.71 15.57 3.73
C LEU A 143 -0.49 15.74 4.62
N PHE A 144 -0.34 14.83 5.57
CA PHE A 144 0.89 14.60 6.30
C PHE A 144 1.55 13.33 5.79
N ILE A 145 2.82 13.45 5.40
CA ILE A 145 3.63 12.37 4.84
C ILE A 145 4.85 12.15 5.74
N ALA A 146 5.20 10.91 6.03
CA ALA A 146 6.36 10.57 6.86
C ALA A 146 7.28 9.57 6.16
N GLY A 147 8.58 9.84 6.19
CA GLY A 147 9.61 8.97 5.61
C GLY A 147 9.75 9.10 4.11
N GLY A 148 10.43 8.14 3.52
CA GLY A 148 10.77 8.07 2.11
C GLY A 148 12.12 7.43 1.88
N ASN A 149 12.66 7.55 0.67
CA ASN A 149 13.87 6.86 0.23
C ASN A 149 15.09 7.79 0.26
N LYS A 150 16.18 7.34 0.88
CA LYS A 150 17.43 8.10 1.02
C LYS A 150 18.48 7.71 -0.01
N ASP A 151 18.64 6.42 -0.25
CA ASP A 151 19.75 5.87 -1.02
C ASP A 151 19.44 4.49 -1.62
N GLN A 152 20.41 3.93 -2.33
CA GLN A 152 20.32 2.61 -2.97
C GLN A 152 20.25 1.44 -1.97
N GLN A 153 20.62 1.66 -0.72
CA GLN A 153 20.55 0.68 0.35
C GLN A 153 19.16 0.66 0.99
N LEU A 154 18.20 1.40 0.43
CA LEU A 154 16.81 1.50 0.91
C LEU A 154 16.72 2.04 2.34
N ASN A 155 17.67 2.90 2.73
CA ASN A 155 17.58 3.62 3.98
C ASN A 155 16.47 4.66 3.92
N GLY A 156 15.73 4.78 5.02
CA GLY A 156 14.68 5.79 5.15
C GLY A 156 15.22 7.18 5.44
N ILE A 157 14.42 8.21 5.09
CA ILE A 157 14.66 9.60 5.49
C ILE A 157 13.95 9.92 6.79
N VAL A 158 14.47 10.89 7.54
CA VAL A 158 13.88 11.39 8.79
C VAL A 158 12.78 12.43 8.56
N ASN A 159 12.63 12.91 7.34
CA ASN A 159 11.77 14.03 7.00
C ASN A 159 10.29 13.68 7.15
N THR A 160 9.52 14.65 7.60
CA THR A 160 8.07 14.71 7.40
C THR A 160 7.74 15.84 6.44
N THR A 161 6.62 15.71 5.75
CA THR A 161 6.24 16.60 4.65
C THR A 161 4.75 16.87 4.71
N TYR A 162 4.33 18.05 4.31
CA TYR A 162 2.92 18.42 4.14
C TYR A 162 2.64 18.77 2.70
N PHE A 163 1.44 18.41 2.24
CA PHE A 163 0.88 18.88 0.98
C PHE A 163 -0.43 19.61 1.23
N ASN A 164 -0.51 20.84 0.76
CA ASN A 164 -1.75 21.65 0.83
C ASN A 164 -2.53 21.50 -0.48
N PRO A 165 -3.76 20.92 -0.46
CA PRO A 165 -4.55 20.65 -1.67
C PRO A 165 -5.14 21.91 -2.33
N ASP A 166 -5.28 23.01 -1.58
CA ASP A 166 -5.84 24.26 -2.12
C ASP A 166 -4.82 25.02 -2.94
N THR A 167 -3.56 25.00 -2.50
CA THR A 167 -2.46 25.75 -3.15
C THR A 167 -1.57 24.85 -4.01
N ASN A 168 -1.69 23.53 -3.91
CA ASN A 168 -0.79 22.53 -4.49
C ASN A 168 0.68 22.72 -4.06
N GLN A 169 0.90 23.17 -2.82
CA GLN A 169 2.25 23.45 -2.30
C GLN A 169 2.69 22.40 -1.30
N TRP A 170 3.98 22.09 -1.36
CA TRP A 170 4.67 21.25 -0.40
C TRP A 170 5.40 22.08 0.65
N SER A 171 5.46 21.58 1.88
CA SER A 171 6.29 22.15 2.94
C SER A 171 6.89 21.03 3.81
N GLY A 172 8.09 21.30 4.34
CA GLY A 172 8.72 20.38 5.29
C GLY A 172 8.12 20.51 6.69
N GLY A 173 8.10 19.40 7.42
CA GLY A 173 7.73 19.33 8.83
C GLY A 173 8.92 19.01 9.74
N PRO A 174 8.68 18.70 11.03
CA PRO A 174 9.71 18.28 11.96
C PRO A 174 10.31 16.92 11.54
N ASN A 175 11.59 16.73 11.83
CA ASN A 175 12.23 15.45 11.60
C ASN A 175 11.79 14.41 12.64
N MET A 176 11.55 13.19 12.19
CA MET A 176 11.41 12.01 13.05
C MET A 176 12.72 11.69 13.77
N ALA A 177 12.63 10.93 14.85
CA ALA A 177 13.81 10.50 15.62
C ALA A 177 14.76 9.62 14.80
N ALA A 178 14.24 8.88 13.81
CA ALA A 178 15.04 8.06 12.91
C ALA A 178 14.41 7.99 11.52
N GLY A 179 15.21 7.65 10.49
CA GLY A 179 14.74 7.48 9.12
C GLY A 179 13.78 6.31 8.99
N ARG A 180 12.73 6.48 8.18
CA ARG A 180 11.73 5.45 7.91
C ARG A 180 11.57 5.23 6.41
N TRP A 181 11.62 3.96 6.03
CA TRP A 181 11.36 3.47 4.68
C TRP A 181 10.23 2.45 4.73
N TYR A 182 9.13 2.67 4.03
CA TYR A 182 7.88 1.90 4.15
C TYR A 182 7.19 1.98 5.53
N PRO A 183 7.08 3.17 6.15
CA PRO A 183 6.24 3.33 7.34
C PRO A 183 4.76 3.35 6.97
N THR A 184 3.91 3.05 7.94
CA THR A 184 2.49 3.38 7.87
C THR A 184 2.20 4.63 8.70
N VAL A 185 1.38 5.52 8.16
CA VAL A 185 0.83 6.68 8.86
C VAL A 185 -0.68 6.50 9.01
N THR A 186 -1.17 6.54 10.24
CA THR A 186 -2.61 6.35 10.56
C THR A 186 -3.15 7.60 11.23
N ALA A 187 -4.23 8.18 10.68
CA ALA A 187 -4.95 9.27 11.32
C ALA A 187 -5.70 8.73 12.54
N LEU A 188 -5.48 9.35 13.71
CA LEU A 188 -6.17 9.01 14.96
C LEU A 188 -7.46 9.82 15.12
N ASP A 189 -8.37 9.34 15.97
CA ASP A 189 -9.66 9.97 16.23
C ASP A 189 -9.57 11.37 16.85
N ASN A 190 -8.47 11.66 17.54
CA ASN A 190 -8.16 12.97 18.13
C ASN A 190 -7.47 13.95 17.17
N GLY A 191 -7.28 13.57 15.89
CA GLY A 191 -6.64 14.38 14.85
C GLY A 191 -5.12 14.28 14.80
N GLU A 192 -4.49 13.54 15.73
CA GLU A 192 -3.06 13.22 15.68
C GLU A 192 -2.76 12.15 14.60
N GLN A 193 -1.51 11.96 14.21
CA GLN A 193 -1.09 10.93 13.25
C GLN A 193 -0.06 10.01 13.89
N LEU A 194 -0.38 8.73 13.91
CA LEU A 194 0.52 7.67 14.33
C LEU A 194 1.45 7.25 13.18
N ILE A 195 2.75 7.19 13.43
CA ILE A 195 3.78 6.73 12.49
C ILE A 195 4.38 5.45 13.03
N THR A 196 4.26 4.35 12.29
CA THR A 196 4.74 3.03 12.71
C THR A 196 5.69 2.42 11.68
N SER A 197 6.58 1.52 12.11
CA SER A 197 7.49 0.76 11.25
C SER A 197 8.42 1.62 10.38
N GLY A 198 8.85 1.06 9.25
CA GLY A 198 9.78 1.69 8.34
C GLY A 198 11.25 1.59 8.78
N GLY A 199 11.60 0.60 9.61
CA GLY A 199 12.91 0.34 10.21
C GLY A 199 12.90 0.51 11.73
N PRO A 200 12.65 1.71 12.30
CA PRO A 200 12.56 1.89 13.74
C PRO A 200 11.39 1.12 14.36
N SER A 201 11.64 0.44 15.49
CA SER A 201 10.63 -0.30 16.26
C SER A 201 9.77 0.59 17.16
N THR A 202 10.23 1.81 17.48
CA THR A 202 9.50 2.76 18.33
C THR A 202 8.59 3.62 17.47
N PRO A 203 7.26 3.56 17.66
CA PRO A 203 6.33 4.44 16.96
C PRO A 203 6.48 5.89 17.42
N GLU A 204 6.05 6.82 16.57
CA GLU A 204 5.95 8.23 16.86
C GLU A 204 4.54 8.74 16.57
N VAL A 205 4.13 9.79 17.27
CA VAL A 205 2.85 10.48 17.03
C VAL A 205 3.14 11.93 16.67
N ARG A 206 2.65 12.34 15.51
CA ARG A 206 2.56 13.77 15.17
C ARG A 206 1.35 14.35 15.90
N GLN A 207 1.62 15.26 16.82
CA GLN A 207 0.63 15.93 17.66
C GLN A 207 -0.07 17.07 16.89
N ASN A 208 -1.22 17.53 17.38
CA ASN A 208 -1.98 18.58 16.71
C ASN A 208 -1.26 19.94 16.65
N ASP A 209 -0.28 20.19 17.53
CA ASP A 209 0.60 21.35 17.44
C ASP A 209 1.74 21.20 16.44
N GLY A 210 1.81 20.06 15.73
CA GLY A 210 2.81 19.74 14.74
C GLY A 210 4.08 19.10 15.28
N THR A 211 4.26 18.96 16.60
CA THR A 211 5.42 18.30 17.21
C THR A 211 5.33 16.77 17.11
N LEU A 212 6.47 16.10 17.27
CA LEU A 212 6.54 14.62 17.28
C LEU A 212 6.81 14.11 18.71
N ARG A 213 6.03 13.12 19.12
CA ARG A 213 6.16 12.42 20.41
C ARG A 213 6.46 10.96 20.17
N SER A 214 7.55 10.45 20.74
CA SER A 214 7.90 9.02 20.67
C SER A 214 7.07 8.21 21.67
N LEU A 215 6.58 7.04 21.23
CA LEU A 215 5.90 6.07 22.09
C LEU A 215 6.93 5.11 22.70
N SER A 216 7.73 5.61 23.63
CA SER A 216 8.96 4.97 24.11
C SER A 216 8.75 3.63 24.83
N THR A 217 7.54 3.35 25.33
CA THR A 217 7.21 2.06 25.96
C THR A 217 6.45 1.11 25.02
N ALA A 218 6.16 1.56 23.78
CA ALA A 218 5.49 0.77 22.76
C ALA A 218 6.44 0.29 21.66
N SER A 219 7.72 0.10 21.95
CA SER A 219 8.68 -0.41 20.98
C SER A 219 8.35 -1.86 20.60
N LEU A 220 8.11 -2.10 19.30
CA LEU A 220 7.79 -3.42 18.75
C LEU A 220 8.25 -3.48 17.29
N GLY A 221 9.06 -4.48 16.94
CA GLY A 221 9.39 -4.76 15.54
C GLY A 221 8.14 -5.13 14.76
N GLN A 222 7.94 -4.49 13.63
CA GLN A 222 6.79 -4.68 12.77
C GLN A 222 7.26 -4.87 11.31
N PRO A 223 6.49 -5.57 10.47
CA PRO A 223 6.75 -5.62 9.03
C PRO A 223 6.70 -4.21 8.43
N LEU A 224 7.17 -4.07 7.22
CA LEU A 224 7.03 -2.85 6.43
C LEU A 224 5.56 -2.66 6.01
N TYR A 225 5.10 -1.40 5.93
CA TYR A 225 3.70 -1.05 5.67
C TYR A 225 2.71 -1.88 6.50
N PRO A 226 2.83 -1.91 7.85
CA PRO A 226 1.89 -2.63 8.68
C PRO A 226 0.47 -2.07 8.52
N TRP A 227 -0.52 -2.94 8.60
CA TRP A 227 -1.92 -2.55 8.45
C TRP A 227 -2.45 -1.99 9.75
N PHE A 228 -2.84 -0.74 9.73
CA PHE A 228 -3.41 -0.04 10.88
C PHE A 228 -4.66 0.73 10.51
N ASP A 229 -5.67 0.59 11.34
CA ASP A 229 -6.88 1.39 11.36
C ASP A 229 -7.23 1.77 12.79
N VAL A 230 -8.17 2.70 12.99
CA VAL A 230 -8.62 3.09 14.34
C VAL A 230 -9.85 2.28 14.71
N ALA A 231 -9.72 1.49 15.77
CA ALA A 231 -10.85 0.76 16.34
C ALA A 231 -11.81 1.70 17.09
N PRO A 232 -13.11 1.34 17.26
CA PRO A 232 -14.09 2.16 17.96
C PRO A 232 -13.73 2.54 19.41
N ASN A 233 -12.79 1.83 20.01
CA ASN A 233 -12.28 2.14 21.36
C ASN A 233 -11.10 3.14 21.34
N GLY A 234 -10.78 3.77 20.21
CA GLY A 234 -9.72 4.75 20.03
C GLY A 234 -8.30 4.16 19.91
N ARG A 235 -8.13 2.84 20.00
CA ARG A 235 -6.82 2.21 19.77
C ARG A 235 -6.51 2.11 18.29
N ALA A 236 -5.23 2.29 17.94
CA ALA A 236 -4.76 1.92 16.62
C ALA A 236 -4.69 0.38 16.54
N PHE A 237 -5.54 -0.21 15.70
CA PHE A 237 -5.67 -1.64 15.54
C PHE A 237 -4.75 -2.14 14.43
N TYR A 238 -3.86 -3.07 14.79
CA TYR A 238 -2.95 -3.75 13.88
C TYR A 238 -3.55 -5.08 13.46
N SER A 239 -3.78 -5.26 12.17
CA SER A 239 -4.40 -6.44 11.59
C SER A 239 -3.48 -7.28 10.70
N GLY A 240 -2.30 -6.74 10.33
CA GLY A 240 -1.40 -7.46 9.43
C GLY A 240 -0.17 -6.69 8.95
N PRO A 241 0.56 -7.31 8.02
CA PRO A 241 0.35 -8.59 7.32
C PRO A 241 0.59 -9.85 8.17
N ASP A 242 1.40 -9.80 9.26
CA ASP A 242 1.56 -10.96 10.13
C ASP A 242 0.21 -11.34 10.79
N PRO A 243 0.02 -12.61 11.17
CA PRO A 243 -1.30 -13.06 11.63
C PRO A 243 -1.71 -12.58 13.02
N THR A 244 -0.81 -12.00 13.82
CA THR A 244 -1.12 -11.64 15.21
C THR A 244 -1.84 -10.30 15.30
N LEU A 245 -3.07 -10.29 15.78
CA LEU A 245 -3.84 -9.07 16.00
C LEU A 245 -3.37 -8.34 17.25
N ARG A 246 -3.25 -7.00 17.16
CA ARG A 246 -2.79 -6.13 18.27
C ARG A 246 -3.56 -4.82 18.30
N GLY A 247 -3.62 -4.22 19.47
CA GLY A 247 -4.10 -2.84 19.66
C GLY A 247 -2.99 -2.00 20.26
N LEU A 248 -2.68 -0.86 19.67
CA LEU A 248 -1.77 0.15 20.21
C LEU A 248 -2.59 1.29 20.82
N ASP A 249 -2.39 1.53 22.11
CA ASP A 249 -2.83 2.76 22.75
C ASP A 249 -1.77 3.83 22.50
N PRO A 250 -2.06 4.88 21.70
CA PRO A 250 -1.07 5.89 21.36
C PRO A 250 -0.93 6.98 22.41
N SER A 251 -1.64 6.91 23.54
CA SER A 251 -1.57 7.90 24.60
C SER A 251 -0.25 7.82 25.40
N GLY A 252 0.20 8.95 25.93
CA GLY A 252 1.41 9.01 26.77
C GLY A 252 2.65 8.46 26.04
N THR A 253 3.27 7.43 26.60
CA THR A 253 4.44 6.74 26.04
C THR A 253 4.08 5.50 25.23
N GLY A 254 2.78 5.20 25.09
CA GLY A 254 2.22 4.10 24.31
C GLY A 254 2.21 2.75 25.04
N SER A 255 1.25 1.90 24.68
CA SER A 255 1.22 0.51 25.17
C SER A 255 0.53 -0.41 24.18
N TRP A 256 1.04 -1.65 24.08
CA TRP A 256 0.46 -2.70 23.25
C TRP A 256 -0.47 -3.61 24.03
N GLN A 257 -1.54 -4.02 23.37
CA GLN A 257 -2.35 -5.18 23.74
C GLN A 257 -2.27 -6.20 22.61
N THR A 258 -1.88 -7.43 22.94
CA THR A 258 -1.88 -8.55 21.98
C THR A 258 -3.18 -9.34 22.13
N TYR A 259 -3.80 -9.64 21.00
CA TYR A 259 -5.00 -10.47 20.89
C TYR A 259 -4.65 -11.85 20.32
N GLN A 260 -5.61 -12.55 19.76
CA GLN A 260 -5.42 -13.81 19.05
C GLN A 260 -4.76 -13.63 17.68
N GLN A 261 -4.45 -14.73 17.04
CA GLN A 261 -4.11 -14.73 15.61
C GLN A 261 -5.39 -14.61 14.76
N ARG A 262 -5.30 -13.83 13.68
CA ARG A 262 -6.34 -13.70 12.66
C ARG A 262 -6.59 -15.02 11.94
N ASP A 263 -5.53 -15.66 11.44
CA ASP A 263 -5.49 -16.92 10.71
C ASP A 263 -4.05 -17.50 10.74
N ALA A 264 -3.77 -18.52 9.96
CA ALA A 264 -2.43 -19.10 9.84
C ALA A 264 -1.58 -18.49 8.71
N ILE A 265 -2.09 -17.45 8.00
CA ILE A 265 -1.47 -16.91 6.80
C ILE A 265 -0.78 -15.61 7.14
N ASN A 266 0.54 -15.52 6.87
CA ASN A 266 1.18 -14.24 6.71
C ASN A 266 0.76 -13.66 5.36
N ARG A 267 -0.02 -12.57 5.38
CA ARG A 267 -0.61 -11.95 4.17
C ARG A 267 0.29 -10.86 3.61
N ASP A 268 1.57 -11.18 3.46
CA ASP A 268 2.51 -10.29 2.80
C ASP A 268 1.98 -9.82 1.44
N TYR A 269 2.05 -8.51 1.18
CA TYR A 269 1.41 -7.87 0.02
C TYR A 269 -0.09 -8.19 -0.16
N GLY A 270 -0.79 -8.54 0.90
CA GLY A 270 -2.25 -8.65 0.91
C GLY A 270 -2.93 -7.29 0.98
N GLY A 271 -4.25 -7.30 0.97
CA GLY A 271 -5.07 -6.10 1.15
C GLY A 271 -5.90 -6.15 2.43
N HIS A 272 -6.16 -4.96 2.99
CA HIS A 272 -7.09 -4.77 4.09
C HIS A 272 -7.97 -3.54 3.83
N ALA A 273 -9.18 -3.53 4.38
CA ALA A 273 -10.10 -2.40 4.24
C ALA A 273 -11.14 -2.40 5.36
N PHE A 274 -11.22 -1.29 6.10
CA PHE A 274 -12.32 -1.04 7.03
C PHE A 274 -13.57 -0.64 6.25
N PHE A 275 -14.51 -1.55 6.10
CA PHE A 275 -15.71 -1.35 5.26
C PHE A 275 -16.95 -0.89 6.05
N ASP A 276 -16.91 -1.04 7.37
CA ASP A 276 -17.96 -0.60 8.30
C ASP A 276 -17.30 -0.27 9.65
N VAL A 277 -18.06 0.39 10.55
CA VAL A 277 -17.56 0.74 11.88
C VAL A 277 -17.06 -0.50 12.62
N GLY A 278 -15.77 -0.54 12.91
CA GLY A 278 -15.11 -1.63 13.60
C GLY A 278 -15.10 -2.96 12.84
N LYS A 279 -15.29 -2.95 11.53
CA LYS A 279 -15.24 -4.17 10.70
C LYS A 279 -14.27 -4.03 9.53
N GLU A 280 -13.34 -4.93 9.45
CA GLU A 280 -12.29 -4.97 8.48
C GLU A 280 -12.34 -6.25 7.63
N LEU A 281 -12.24 -6.09 6.31
CA LEU A 281 -11.98 -7.18 5.37
C LEU A 281 -10.48 -7.28 5.15
N VAL A 282 -9.93 -8.48 5.27
CA VAL A 282 -8.58 -8.81 4.84
C VAL A 282 -8.63 -9.89 3.76
N ALA A 283 -7.87 -9.74 2.68
CA ALA A 283 -7.90 -10.68 1.56
C ALA A 283 -6.57 -10.81 0.85
N GLY A 284 -6.34 -11.98 0.25
CA GLY A 284 -5.15 -12.25 -0.55
C GLY A 284 -3.84 -12.25 0.26
N GLY A 285 -2.74 -11.97 -0.43
CA GLY A 285 -1.40 -11.90 0.15
C GLY A 285 -0.73 -13.25 0.35
N GLY A 286 0.40 -13.24 1.07
CA GLY A 286 1.26 -14.41 1.24
C GLY A 286 1.81 -14.92 -0.09
N PRO A 287 2.03 -16.23 -0.25
CA PRO A 287 2.32 -16.78 -1.57
C PRO A 287 1.03 -16.86 -2.40
N SER A 288 0.42 -15.76 -2.73
CA SER A 288 -0.83 -15.62 -3.49
C SER A 288 -1.97 -16.55 -3.05
N THR A 289 -2.89 -16.05 -2.24
CA THR A 289 -4.07 -16.81 -1.78
C THR A 289 -5.36 -16.17 -2.25
N THR A 290 -6.43 -16.98 -2.36
CA THR A 290 -7.81 -16.52 -2.58
C THR A 290 -8.52 -16.21 -1.29
N SER A 291 -7.98 -16.63 -0.13
CA SER A 291 -8.69 -16.56 1.15
C SER A 291 -8.92 -15.12 1.60
N ALA A 292 -10.06 -14.94 2.28
CA ALA A 292 -10.44 -13.68 2.90
C ALA A 292 -11.04 -13.96 4.28
N ALA A 293 -10.99 -12.95 5.16
CA ALA A 293 -11.60 -13.00 6.48
C ALA A 293 -12.15 -11.62 6.86
N VAL A 294 -13.14 -11.62 7.72
CA VAL A 294 -13.69 -10.40 8.34
C VAL A 294 -13.26 -10.36 9.79
N ILE A 295 -12.71 -9.23 10.21
CA ILE A 295 -12.35 -8.97 11.60
C ILE A 295 -13.35 -7.97 12.15
N ASP A 296 -13.96 -8.29 13.30
CA ASP A 296 -14.84 -7.36 14.04
C ASP A 296 -14.16 -6.96 15.35
N VAL A 297 -13.89 -5.66 15.49
CA VAL A 297 -13.21 -5.04 16.64
C VAL A 297 -14.16 -4.23 17.54
N ASN A 298 -15.48 -4.39 17.39
CA ASN A 298 -16.47 -3.70 18.20
C ASN A 298 -16.57 -4.24 19.64
N GLY A 299 -16.10 -5.47 19.86
CA GLY A 299 -16.10 -6.11 21.18
C GLY A 299 -14.88 -5.74 22.03
N SER A 300 -14.79 -6.31 23.24
CA SER A 300 -13.62 -6.19 24.11
C SER A 300 -12.38 -6.90 23.57
N SER A 301 -12.58 -7.85 22.66
CA SER A 301 -11.55 -8.56 21.90
C SER A 301 -12.04 -8.73 20.46
N PRO A 302 -11.13 -8.68 19.48
CA PRO A 302 -11.49 -8.93 18.09
C PRO A 302 -12.09 -10.33 17.91
N THR A 303 -13.05 -10.45 17.02
CA THR A 303 -13.46 -11.76 16.45
C THR A 303 -13.03 -11.84 15.00
N VAL A 304 -12.88 -13.05 14.49
CA VAL A 304 -12.46 -13.30 13.12
C VAL A 304 -13.36 -14.35 12.51
N ASP A 305 -14.05 -13.98 11.45
CA ASP A 305 -14.93 -14.86 10.70
C ASP A 305 -14.39 -15.07 9.28
N SER A 306 -14.43 -16.34 8.82
CA SER A 306 -14.13 -16.62 7.42
C SER A 306 -15.24 -16.09 6.53
N THR A 307 -14.87 -15.52 5.38
CA THR A 307 -15.82 -15.15 4.32
C THR A 307 -15.52 -15.95 3.05
N ALA A 308 -16.37 -15.85 2.03
CA ALA A 308 -16.10 -16.53 0.77
C ALA A 308 -14.73 -16.12 0.20
N PRO A 309 -13.99 -17.05 -0.41
CA PRO A 309 -12.73 -16.71 -1.07
C PRO A 309 -12.96 -15.95 -2.37
N MET A 310 -11.96 -15.15 -2.78
CA MET A 310 -11.88 -14.60 -4.14
C MET A 310 -11.82 -15.71 -5.19
N ALA A 311 -12.20 -15.43 -6.42
CA ALA A 311 -12.01 -16.36 -7.54
C ALA A 311 -10.52 -16.44 -7.95
N PHE A 312 -9.76 -15.35 -7.77
CA PHE A 312 -8.35 -15.27 -8.14
C PHE A 312 -7.48 -15.04 -6.92
N GLY A 313 -6.49 -15.92 -6.70
CA GLY A 313 -5.42 -15.66 -5.75
C GLY A 313 -4.62 -14.45 -6.19
N ARG A 314 -4.36 -13.52 -5.28
CA ARG A 314 -3.63 -12.30 -5.61
C ARG A 314 -2.81 -11.76 -4.45
N ARG A 315 -1.67 -11.18 -4.77
CA ARG A 315 -0.85 -10.33 -3.92
C ARG A 315 -0.57 -9.03 -4.65
N GLN A 316 -0.16 -7.97 -3.96
CA GLN A 316 0.11 -6.65 -4.54
C GLN A 316 -1.11 -6.05 -5.25
N HIS A 317 -2.26 -6.26 -4.67
CA HIS A 317 -3.55 -5.72 -5.10
C HIS A 317 -4.05 -4.68 -4.10
N ASN A 318 -5.04 -3.89 -4.50
CA ASN A 318 -5.73 -2.98 -3.59
C ASN A 318 -7.13 -3.47 -3.26
N LEU A 319 -7.57 -3.17 -2.03
CA LEU A 319 -8.96 -3.21 -1.62
C LEU A 319 -9.46 -1.77 -1.45
N THR A 320 -10.57 -1.45 -2.09
CA THR A 320 -11.18 -0.11 -2.05
C THR A 320 -12.63 -0.21 -1.62
N VAL A 321 -12.99 0.48 -0.53
CA VAL A 321 -14.38 0.57 -0.08
C VAL A 321 -15.14 1.51 -1.00
N LEU A 322 -16.25 1.04 -1.55
CA LEU A 322 -17.14 1.84 -2.39
C LEU A 322 -18.21 2.54 -1.55
N ALA A 323 -18.88 3.52 -2.14
CA ALA A 323 -19.88 4.34 -1.45
C ALA A 323 -21.09 3.56 -0.91
N ASP A 324 -21.35 2.37 -1.44
CA ASP A 324 -22.43 1.46 -0.99
C ASP A 324 -21.96 0.45 0.09
N GLY A 325 -20.71 0.57 0.55
CA GLY A 325 -20.11 -0.31 1.55
C GLY A 325 -19.56 -1.63 0.99
N THR A 326 -19.68 -1.87 -0.33
CA THR A 326 -19.00 -3.02 -0.96
C THR A 326 -17.50 -2.75 -1.07
N VAL A 327 -16.69 -3.81 -1.22
CA VAL A 327 -15.23 -3.70 -1.32
C VAL A 327 -14.75 -4.23 -2.67
N LEU A 328 -14.09 -3.36 -3.43
CA LEU A 328 -13.53 -3.66 -4.73
C LEU A 328 -12.07 -4.11 -4.61
N ALA A 329 -11.74 -5.29 -5.11
CA ALA A 329 -10.38 -5.77 -5.27
C ALA A 329 -9.92 -5.56 -6.73
N THR A 330 -8.77 -4.89 -6.91
CA THR A 330 -8.20 -4.61 -8.23
C THR A 330 -6.73 -4.99 -8.31
N GLY A 331 -6.31 -5.45 -9.47
CA GLY A 331 -4.91 -5.72 -9.78
C GLY A 331 -4.27 -6.85 -9.00
N GLY A 332 -2.97 -6.74 -8.84
CA GLY A 332 -2.13 -7.77 -8.24
C GLY A 332 -1.70 -8.85 -9.21
N ASN A 333 -0.99 -9.84 -8.68
CA ASN A 333 -0.57 -11.02 -9.43
C ASN A 333 -0.84 -12.31 -8.65
N SER A 334 -0.97 -13.40 -9.39
CA SER A 334 -1.17 -14.75 -8.86
C SER A 334 0.14 -15.52 -8.64
N SER A 335 1.28 -14.92 -8.93
CA SER A 335 2.60 -15.51 -8.68
C SER A 335 2.86 -15.61 -7.17
N GLY A 336 3.45 -16.71 -6.75
CA GLY A 336 3.84 -16.92 -5.36
C GLY A 336 5.15 -16.23 -4.97
N ALA A 337 5.84 -15.57 -5.89
CA ALA A 337 7.18 -15.04 -5.68
C ALA A 337 7.41 -13.73 -6.45
N GLY A 338 8.30 -12.89 -5.92
CA GLY A 338 8.75 -11.67 -6.56
C GLY A 338 7.77 -10.50 -6.45
N ALA A 339 8.28 -9.30 -6.71
CA ALA A 339 7.53 -8.06 -6.59
C ALA A 339 6.56 -7.85 -7.76
N VAL A 340 7.00 -8.14 -8.99
CA VAL A 340 6.19 -7.96 -10.21
C VAL A 340 6.30 -9.21 -11.10
N ASP A 341 5.17 -9.68 -11.58
CA ASP A 341 5.09 -10.74 -12.60
C ASP A 341 3.95 -10.43 -13.56
N LEU A 342 4.28 -9.81 -14.70
CA LEU A 342 3.29 -9.40 -15.70
C LEU A 342 2.59 -10.59 -16.37
N ASN A 343 3.21 -11.78 -16.38
CA ASN A 343 2.58 -12.99 -16.94
C ASN A 343 1.56 -13.60 -15.98
N ALA A 344 1.67 -13.30 -14.68
CA ALA A 344 0.75 -13.75 -13.65
C ALA A 344 -0.21 -12.63 -13.19
N GLY A 345 -0.29 -11.53 -13.92
CA GLY A 345 -1.16 -10.41 -13.60
C GLY A 345 -2.62 -10.81 -13.50
N VAL A 346 -3.32 -10.34 -12.46
CA VAL A 346 -4.76 -10.53 -12.30
C VAL A 346 -5.48 -9.33 -12.91
N TYR A 347 -6.17 -9.56 -14.01
CA TYR A 347 -6.88 -8.53 -14.76
C TYR A 347 -8.30 -8.30 -14.28
N ASN A 348 -8.97 -9.33 -13.79
CA ASN A 348 -10.34 -9.22 -13.30
C ASN A 348 -10.39 -8.44 -12.00
N ALA A 349 -11.25 -7.44 -11.92
CA ALA A 349 -11.68 -6.91 -10.65
C ALA A 349 -12.67 -7.88 -9.98
N GLU A 350 -12.76 -7.83 -8.65
CA GLU A 350 -13.74 -8.59 -7.89
C GLU A 350 -14.40 -7.68 -6.84
N LEU A 351 -15.70 -7.85 -6.65
CA LEU A 351 -16.48 -7.07 -5.72
C LEU A 351 -17.00 -7.95 -4.60
N TRP A 352 -16.62 -7.64 -3.36
CA TRP A 352 -17.14 -8.29 -2.17
C TRP A 352 -18.34 -7.54 -1.61
N ASN A 353 -19.39 -8.27 -1.25
CA ASN A 353 -20.59 -7.71 -0.65
C ASN A 353 -20.67 -8.09 0.84
N PRO A 354 -20.60 -7.13 1.78
CA PRO A 354 -20.63 -7.41 3.21
C PRO A 354 -21.94 -8.04 3.69
N ALA A 355 -23.08 -7.78 3.01
CA ALA A 355 -24.36 -8.34 3.41
C ALA A 355 -24.48 -9.86 3.14
N THR A 356 -23.73 -10.37 2.17
CA THR A 356 -23.76 -11.79 1.78
C THR A 356 -22.47 -12.52 2.07
N GLY A 357 -21.37 -11.81 2.33
CA GLY A 357 -20.02 -12.36 2.48
C GLY A 357 -19.49 -13.03 1.21
N THR A 358 -19.94 -12.60 0.02
CA THR A 358 -19.58 -13.25 -1.25
C THR A 358 -18.90 -12.30 -2.21
N TRP A 359 -18.06 -12.86 -3.09
CA TRP A 359 -17.39 -12.14 -4.17
C TRP A 359 -18.10 -12.32 -5.50
N ARG A 360 -18.09 -11.29 -6.32
CA ARG A 360 -18.54 -11.30 -7.71
C ARG A 360 -17.39 -10.85 -8.61
N THR A 361 -17.07 -11.64 -9.63
CA THR A 361 -16.08 -11.28 -10.65
C THR A 361 -16.63 -10.18 -11.55
N LEU A 362 -15.83 -9.16 -11.80
CA LEU A 362 -16.15 -8.01 -12.63
C LEU A 362 -15.32 -8.01 -13.93
N ALA A 363 -15.53 -6.98 -14.76
CA ALA A 363 -14.82 -6.82 -16.02
C ALA A 363 -13.30 -6.78 -15.83
N ALA A 364 -12.59 -7.38 -16.75
CA ALA A 364 -11.14 -7.37 -16.77
C ALA A 364 -10.59 -5.99 -17.16
N MET A 365 -9.53 -5.56 -16.48
CA MET A 365 -8.74 -4.38 -16.87
C MET A 365 -8.04 -4.61 -18.21
N GLN A 366 -7.74 -3.54 -18.91
CA GLN A 366 -7.03 -3.60 -20.21
C GLN A 366 -5.52 -3.86 -20.06
N ILE A 367 -4.96 -3.47 -18.91
CA ILE A 367 -3.55 -3.67 -18.56
C ILE A 367 -3.45 -4.18 -17.11
N THR A 368 -2.40 -4.94 -16.82
CA THR A 368 -2.13 -5.39 -15.46
C THR A 368 -1.68 -4.21 -14.58
N ARG A 369 -2.04 -4.25 -13.31
CA ARG A 369 -1.61 -3.32 -12.27
C ARG A 369 -1.07 -4.13 -11.11
N GLN A 370 0.15 -3.85 -10.69
CA GLN A 370 0.84 -4.59 -9.63
C GLN A 370 1.75 -3.65 -8.85
N TYR A 371 2.20 -4.07 -7.67
CA TYR A 371 3.22 -3.38 -6.89
C TYR A 371 2.82 -1.94 -6.57
N HIS A 372 1.91 -1.77 -5.62
CA HIS A 372 1.44 -0.47 -5.10
C HIS A 372 0.75 0.47 -6.14
N SER A 373 0.59 0.07 -7.37
CA SER A 373 -0.01 0.89 -8.45
C SER A 373 -1.34 0.36 -8.96
N THR A 374 -2.07 -0.35 -8.13
CA THR A 374 -3.34 -0.96 -8.51
C THR A 374 -4.54 -0.09 -8.22
#